data_969cec9abc7ac4d0e3b58c8b95c3ef2b
#
_entry.id   969cec9abc7ac4d0e3b58c8b95c3ef2b
#
_cell.length_a   1.000
_cell.length_b   1.000
_cell.length_c   1.000
_cell.angle_alpha   90.00
_cell.angle_beta   90.00
_cell.angle_gamma   90.00
#
_symmetry.space_group_name_H-M   'P 1'
#
loop_
_entity.id
_entity.type
_entity.pdbx_description
1 polymer ?
#
loop_
_entity_poly.entity_id
_entity_poly.type
_entity_poly.pdbx_seq_one_letter_code
_entity_poly.pdbx_strand_id
1 'polypeptide(L)'
;MTNLSLNLHPAMPVLITGVSGVPGFNFFVHMRQKYGDSVVGIRPKDTWRMKSDGIIGVNPDDSSGMLELFNKYKFKTVLNATGSCALKACELNQNLAYKSNVFSAQVIAKLATQFNSRLVHVSSDLVFSGDSGEGNYLEDSPVDPVTMYGKTMVEGEKAISSINPNAAILRISLPMGPSFSGHAGAIDWITSRFKMNKPATLYYDEFRSPTYVEDMNDVFELFLSESYSGIYHFGGPKNLSLYQIGQIINKAGGFDPNLLQGCPRHEAGPIPPRAGNVTMISEKLIKILGLHRIKPWPFKPHLIPGDMQWHHKREPEFDYSKTHLHENLYRHTREVPSPSEYYIQAKFRGNH
;
A
#
# COMPACT_ATOMS: atom_id res chain seq x y z
N MET A 1 0.49 -2.45 -32.54
CA MET A 1 0.05 -2.06 -31.19
C MET A 1 1.09 -1.09 -30.65
N THR A 2 0.82 0.19 -30.77
CA THR A 2 1.74 1.28 -30.40
C THR A 2 1.98 1.24 -28.90
N ASN A 3 3.22 0.95 -28.49
CA ASN A 3 3.73 1.31 -27.17
C ASN A 3 3.63 2.82 -27.03
N LEU A 4 2.53 3.32 -26.49
CA LEU A 4 2.49 4.65 -25.92
C LEU A 4 3.43 4.60 -24.70
N SER A 5 4.70 4.93 -24.89
CA SER A 5 5.51 5.42 -23.81
C SER A 5 4.83 6.72 -23.37
N LEU A 6 4.00 6.63 -22.33
CA LEU A 6 3.48 7.80 -21.66
C LEU A 6 4.71 8.54 -21.14
N ASN A 7 5.04 9.67 -21.76
CA ASN A 7 6.03 10.61 -21.23
C ASN A 7 5.41 11.25 -19.96
N LEU A 8 5.38 10.46 -18.89
CA LEU A 8 4.82 10.89 -17.61
C LEU A 8 5.84 11.79 -16.92
N HIS A 9 5.49 13.05 -16.74
CA HIS A 9 6.31 14.03 -16.03
C HIS A 9 5.42 14.82 -15.07
N PRO A 10 5.29 14.34 -13.81
CA PRO A 10 4.61 15.13 -12.78
C PRO A 10 5.27 16.50 -12.62
N ALA A 11 4.48 17.53 -12.40
CA ALA A 11 5.03 18.85 -12.13
C ALA A 11 5.83 18.82 -10.81
N MET A 12 7.06 19.34 -10.84
CA MET A 12 8.00 19.34 -9.71
C MET A 12 7.96 20.66 -8.93
N PRO A 13 8.29 20.67 -7.65
CA PRO A 13 8.66 19.52 -6.79
C PRO A 13 7.47 18.66 -6.36
N VAL A 14 7.75 17.39 -6.04
CA VAL A 14 6.77 16.40 -5.56
C VAL A 14 6.90 16.17 -4.06
N LEU A 15 5.77 16.19 -3.35
CA LEU A 15 5.67 15.71 -1.97
C LEU A 15 5.08 14.30 -1.95
N ILE A 16 5.74 13.38 -1.25
CA ILE A 16 5.21 12.04 -0.96
C ILE A 16 5.08 11.89 0.54
N THR A 17 3.84 11.74 1.02
CA THR A 17 3.59 11.48 2.44
C THR A 17 3.49 9.98 2.70
N GLY A 18 3.57 9.57 3.98
CA GLY A 18 3.41 8.16 4.34
C GLY A 18 4.54 7.25 3.84
N VAL A 19 5.76 7.79 3.69
CA VAL A 19 6.93 7.01 3.21
C VAL A 19 7.37 5.90 4.18
N SER A 20 6.80 5.78 5.36
CA SER A 20 6.98 4.65 6.26
C SER A 20 6.09 3.44 5.92
N GLY A 21 5.05 3.63 5.11
CA GLY A 21 4.16 2.58 4.61
C GLY A 21 4.64 1.97 3.28
N VAL A 22 4.08 0.81 2.92
CA VAL A 22 4.48 0.11 1.69
C VAL A 22 4.29 0.96 0.42
N PRO A 23 3.11 1.56 0.14
CA PRO A 23 2.93 2.35 -1.08
C PRO A 23 3.84 3.58 -1.13
N GLY A 24 3.86 4.36 -0.04
CA GLY A 24 4.66 5.59 0.03
C GLY A 24 6.16 5.35 -0.07
N PHE A 25 6.67 4.29 0.58
CA PHE A 25 8.09 3.91 0.51
C PHE A 25 8.53 3.57 -0.91
N ASN A 26 7.82 2.63 -1.55
CA ASN A 26 8.19 2.17 -2.89
C ASN A 26 8.06 3.29 -3.92
N PHE A 27 7.03 4.11 -3.82
CA PHE A 27 6.87 5.24 -4.72
C PHE A 27 7.93 6.34 -4.49
N PHE A 28 8.29 6.61 -3.23
CA PHE A 28 9.38 7.54 -2.92
C PHE A 28 10.71 7.10 -3.54
N VAL A 29 11.06 5.82 -3.39
CA VAL A 29 12.30 5.28 -3.98
C VAL A 29 12.26 5.39 -5.51
N HIS A 30 11.16 4.97 -6.15
CA HIS A 30 10.95 5.08 -7.59
C HIS A 30 11.14 6.52 -8.09
N MET A 31 10.48 7.47 -7.46
CA MET A 31 10.53 8.88 -7.86
C MET A 31 11.90 9.53 -7.59
N ARG A 32 12.56 9.21 -6.47
CA ARG A 32 13.90 9.72 -6.16
C ARG A 32 14.95 9.25 -7.16
N GLN A 33 14.88 7.99 -7.60
CA GLN A 33 15.77 7.47 -8.64
C GLN A 33 15.58 8.21 -9.96
N LYS A 34 14.36 8.61 -10.29
CA LYS A 34 14.02 9.24 -11.58
C LYS A 34 14.20 10.75 -11.58
N TYR A 35 13.87 11.44 -10.47
CA TYR A 35 13.78 12.90 -10.39
C TYR A 35 14.66 13.56 -9.32
N GLY A 36 15.47 12.78 -8.62
CA GLY A 36 16.45 13.27 -7.66
C GLY A 36 15.86 14.18 -6.58
N ASP A 37 16.51 15.30 -6.31
CA ASP A 37 16.20 16.23 -5.21
C ASP A 37 14.85 16.97 -5.35
N SER A 38 14.21 16.88 -6.50
CA SER A 38 12.87 17.42 -6.73
C SER A 38 11.77 16.60 -6.02
N VAL A 39 12.11 15.47 -5.38
CA VAL A 39 11.18 14.61 -4.66
C VAL A 39 11.48 14.66 -3.17
N VAL A 40 10.48 15.02 -2.38
CA VAL A 40 10.57 15.09 -0.92
C VAL A 40 9.57 14.11 -0.32
N GLY A 41 10.07 13.25 0.56
CA GLY A 41 9.26 12.33 1.36
C GLY A 41 9.09 12.84 2.78
N ILE A 42 7.93 12.56 3.41
CA ILE A 42 7.76 12.82 4.84
C ILE A 42 7.37 11.57 5.61
N ARG A 43 7.89 11.48 6.82
CA ARG A 43 7.57 10.46 7.82
C ARG A 43 7.17 11.09 9.15
N PRO A 44 6.44 10.38 10.02
CA PRO A 44 6.22 10.85 11.37
C PRO A 44 7.54 11.11 12.13
N LYS A 45 7.54 12.09 13.04
CA LYS A 45 8.75 12.46 13.82
C LYS A 45 9.26 11.30 14.67
N ASP A 46 8.36 10.47 15.20
CA ASP A 46 8.69 9.30 16.02
C ASP A 46 9.29 8.12 15.23
N THR A 47 9.12 8.10 13.91
CA THR A 47 9.77 7.11 13.03
C THR A 47 11.21 7.53 12.70
N TRP A 48 11.94 8.06 13.68
CA TRP A 48 13.25 8.70 13.52
C TRP A 48 14.34 7.79 12.92
N ARG A 49 14.18 6.47 13.03
CA ARG A 49 15.12 5.49 12.44
C ARG A 49 15.10 5.47 10.92
N MET A 50 14.03 5.96 10.29
CA MET A 50 13.96 6.12 8.84
C MET A 50 14.72 7.39 8.44
N LYS A 51 15.97 7.22 8.03
CA LYS A 51 16.84 8.31 7.56
C LYS A 51 17.30 8.02 6.15
N SER A 52 17.00 8.91 5.24
CA SER A 52 17.51 8.91 3.86
C SER A 52 17.46 10.33 3.33
N ASP A 53 18.28 10.61 2.34
CA ASP A 53 18.23 11.88 1.64
C ASP A 53 16.85 12.11 1.05
N GLY A 54 16.32 13.32 1.21
CA GLY A 54 14.99 13.69 0.78
C GLY A 54 13.84 13.25 1.70
N ILE A 55 14.10 12.57 2.83
CA ILE A 55 13.08 12.23 3.82
C ILE A 55 13.15 13.16 5.04
N ILE A 56 12.04 13.83 5.33
CA ILE A 56 11.91 14.81 6.41
C ILE A 56 10.97 14.26 7.49
N GLY A 57 11.34 14.42 8.76
CA GLY A 57 10.51 14.06 9.91
C GLY A 57 9.51 15.16 10.24
N VAL A 58 8.29 15.05 9.70
CA VAL A 58 7.16 15.95 10.01
C VAL A 58 5.89 15.13 10.11
N ASN A 59 5.10 15.36 11.14
CA ASN A 59 3.81 14.69 11.26
C ASN A 59 2.82 15.32 10.27
N PRO A 60 2.10 14.54 9.47
CA PRO A 60 1.16 15.06 8.47
C PRO A 60 -0.01 15.83 9.09
N ASP A 61 -0.29 15.63 10.37
CA ASP A 61 -1.29 16.34 11.16
C ASP A 61 -0.77 17.62 11.85
N ASP A 62 0.53 17.92 11.75
CA ASP A 62 1.15 19.16 12.20
C ASP A 62 0.95 20.25 11.13
N SER A 63 -0.16 21.01 11.25
CA SER A 63 -0.52 22.02 10.24
C SER A 63 0.55 23.10 10.06
N SER A 64 1.26 23.51 11.12
CA SER A 64 2.33 24.50 11.04
C SER A 64 3.57 23.95 10.36
N GLY A 65 4.04 22.77 10.76
CA GLY A 65 5.19 22.13 10.15
C GLY A 65 4.94 21.77 8.67
N MET A 66 3.72 21.35 8.35
CA MET A 66 3.34 21.11 6.94
C MET A 66 3.29 22.42 6.13
N LEU A 67 2.76 23.50 6.68
CA LEU A 67 2.75 24.81 6.01
C LEU A 67 4.17 25.33 5.76
N GLU A 68 5.10 25.18 6.71
CA GLU A 68 6.51 25.51 6.53
C GLU A 68 7.13 24.76 5.38
N LEU A 69 6.86 23.43 5.27
CA LEU A 69 7.33 22.63 4.14
C LEU A 69 6.77 23.11 2.80
N PHE A 70 5.47 23.38 2.72
CA PHE A 70 4.86 23.90 1.50
C PHE A 70 5.42 25.27 1.12
N ASN A 71 5.68 26.15 2.10
CA ASN A 71 6.31 27.43 1.85
C ASN A 71 7.74 27.30 1.35
N LYS A 72 8.50 26.36 1.89
CA LYS A 72 9.90 26.12 1.52
C LYS A 72 10.03 25.52 0.13
N TYR A 73 9.30 24.45 -0.16
CA TYR A 73 9.47 23.66 -1.38
C TYR A 73 8.51 24.05 -2.50
N LYS A 74 7.39 24.74 -2.21
CA LYS A 74 6.38 25.12 -3.21
C LYS A 74 5.90 23.94 -4.06
N PHE A 75 5.57 22.82 -3.43
CA PHE A 75 5.18 21.58 -4.11
C PHE A 75 4.12 21.81 -5.19
N LYS A 76 4.34 21.19 -6.35
CA LYS A 76 3.42 21.23 -7.49
C LYS A 76 2.51 20.00 -7.52
N THR A 77 3.01 18.88 -7.02
CA THR A 77 2.24 17.64 -6.91
C THR A 77 2.42 16.99 -5.54
N VAL A 78 1.38 16.32 -5.07
CA VAL A 78 1.34 15.66 -3.76
C VAL A 78 0.73 14.27 -3.92
N LEU A 79 1.49 13.22 -3.57
CA LEU A 79 0.93 11.91 -3.26
C LEU A 79 0.69 11.82 -1.76
N ASN A 80 -0.57 11.75 -1.36
CA ASN A 80 -0.93 11.54 0.03
C ASN A 80 -1.19 10.04 0.30
N ALA A 81 -0.15 9.33 0.74
CA ALA A 81 -0.22 7.95 1.22
C ALA A 81 -0.17 7.87 2.76
N THR A 82 -0.49 8.97 3.45
CA THR A 82 -0.58 9.00 4.91
C THR A 82 -1.80 8.24 5.38
N GLY A 83 -1.63 7.48 6.45
CA GLY A 83 -2.68 6.75 7.14
C GLY A 83 -2.09 5.69 8.06
N SER A 84 -2.85 5.27 9.04
CA SER A 84 -2.50 4.13 9.89
C SER A 84 -3.36 2.95 9.49
N CYS A 85 -2.75 1.93 8.86
CA CYS A 85 -3.39 0.67 8.52
C CYS A 85 -3.22 -0.41 9.63
N ALA A 86 -2.75 -0.04 10.80
CA ALA A 86 -2.63 -0.93 11.95
C ALA A 86 -4.02 -1.18 12.57
N LEU A 87 -4.81 -2.10 11.98
CA LEU A 87 -6.23 -2.32 12.29
C LEU A 87 -6.49 -2.40 13.79
N LYS A 88 -5.73 -3.24 14.52
CA LYS A 88 -5.88 -3.39 15.97
C LYS A 88 -5.61 -2.09 16.74
N ALA A 89 -4.59 -1.34 16.34
CA ALA A 89 -4.29 -0.05 16.98
C ALA A 89 -5.39 0.98 16.73
N CYS A 90 -5.97 1.00 15.52
CA CYS A 90 -7.09 1.88 15.19
C CYS A 90 -8.34 1.55 16.01
N GLU A 91 -8.64 0.25 16.23
CA GLU A 91 -9.78 -0.17 17.08
C GLU A 91 -9.57 0.24 18.54
N LEU A 92 -8.35 0.03 19.07
CA LEU A 92 -8.04 0.34 20.46
C LEU A 92 -7.86 1.83 20.74
N ASN A 93 -7.55 2.63 19.71
CA ASN A 93 -7.37 4.07 19.81
C ASN A 93 -7.99 4.78 18.60
N GLN A 94 -9.28 5.07 18.70
CA GLN A 94 -10.03 5.73 17.63
C GLN A 94 -9.54 7.15 17.36
N ASN A 95 -9.06 7.87 18.38
CA ASN A 95 -8.47 9.20 18.21
C ASN A 95 -7.21 9.15 17.35
N LEU A 96 -6.37 8.12 17.53
CA LEU A 96 -5.20 7.91 16.69
C LEU A 96 -5.61 7.64 15.23
N ALA A 97 -6.62 6.79 15.02
CA ALA A 97 -7.14 6.50 13.69
C ALA A 97 -7.68 7.77 13.01
N TYR A 98 -8.50 8.54 13.71
CA TYR A 98 -9.04 9.80 13.20
C TYR A 98 -7.93 10.81 12.86
N LYS A 99 -7.00 11.00 13.77
CA LYS A 99 -5.86 11.91 13.60
C LYS A 99 -5.01 11.54 12.37
N SER A 100 -4.72 10.25 12.21
CA SER A 100 -3.88 9.76 11.14
C SER A 100 -4.57 9.72 9.77
N ASN A 101 -5.86 9.35 9.71
CA ASN A 101 -6.55 9.07 8.46
C ASN A 101 -7.45 10.24 8.01
N VAL A 102 -8.00 11.02 8.93
CA VAL A 102 -8.93 12.12 8.62
C VAL A 102 -8.23 13.47 8.73
N PHE A 103 -7.71 13.80 9.90
CA PHE A 103 -7.16 15.14 10.15
C PHE A 103 -5.91 15.39 9.29
N SER A 104 -5.01 14.42 9.17
CA SER A 104 -3.86 14.51 8.26
C SER A 104 -4.30 14.74 6.81
N ALA A 105 -5.33 14.01 6.34
CA ALA A 105 -5.88 14.18 5.00
C ALA A 105 -6.44 15.60 4.79
N GLN A 106 -7.15 16.16 5.78
CA GLN A 106 -7.67 17.52 5.74
C GLN A 106 -6.55 18.56 5.64
N VAL A 107 -5.48 18.42 6.45
CA VAL A 107 -4.32 19.34 6.41
C VAL A 107 -3.70 19.35 5.03
N ILE A 108 -3.44 18.16 4.48
CA ILE A 108 -2.81 18.02 3.16
C ILE A 108 -3.72 18.56 2.04
N ALA A 109 -5.01 18.27 2.09
CA ALA A 109 -5.96 18.77 1.09
C ALA A 109 -6.06 20.29 1.10
N LYS A 110 -6.13 20.92 2.28
CA LYS A 110 -6.14 22.39 2.42
C LYS A 110 -4.87 23.02 1.84
N LEU A 111 -3.70 22.47 2.16
CA LEU A 111 -2.43 22.98 1.67
C LEU A 111 -2.29 22.77 0.16
N ALA A 112 -2.67 21.59 -0.36
CA ALA A 112 -2.65 21.34 -1.79
C ALA A 112 -3.55 22.33 -2.56
N THR A 113 -4.74 22.63 -2.02
CA THR A 113 -5.64 23.65 -2.59
C THR A 113 -5.03 25.06 -2.51
N GLN A 114 -4.51 25.47 -1.35
CA GLN A 114 -3.90 26.78 -1.12
C GLN A 114 -2.71 27.04 -2.06
N PHE A 115 -1.89 26.01 -2.34
CA PHE A 115 -0.70 26.12 -3.17
C PHE A 115 -0.94 25.72 -4.64
N ASN A 116 -2.20 25.44 -5.01
CA ASN A 116 -2.58 24.95 -6.34
C ASN A 116 -1.76 23.73 -6.78
N SER A 117 -1.59 22.78 -5.85
CA SER A 117 -0.86 21.54 -6.08
C SER A 117 -1.80 20.43 -6.55
N ARG A 118 -1.38 19.63 -7.52
CA ARG A 118 -2.07 18.39 -7.89
C ARG A 118 -2.08 17.43 -6.70
N LEU A 119 -3.25 16.94 -6.27
CA LEU A 119 -3.39 16.02 -5.15
C LEU A 119 -3.89 14.66 -5.63
N VAL A 120 -3.15 13.61 -5.27
CA VAL A 120 -3.56 12.20 -5.36
C VAL A 120 -3.56 11.61 -3.97
N HIS A 121 -4.69 11.07 -3.54
CA HIS A 121 -4.86 10.45 -2.22
C HIS A 121 -5.02 8.94 -2.33
N VAL A 122 -4.27 8.21 -1.51
CA VAL A 122 -4.35 6.74 -1.42
C VAL A 122 -5.35 6.35 -0.33
N SER A 123 -6.42 5.69 -0.73
CA SER A 123 -7.43 5.08 0.12
C SER A 123 -7.32 3.54 0.07
N SER A 124 -8.32 2.81 0.53
CA SER A 124 -8.27 1.37 0.74
C SER A 124 -9.56 0.68 0.29
N ASP A 125 -9.46 -0.60 -0.10
CA ASP A 125 -10.57 -1.50 -0.28
C ASP A 125 -11.33 -1.82 1.04
N LEU A 126 -10.71 -1.59 2.22
CA LEU A 126 -11.36 -1.75 3.52
C LEU A 126 -12.40 -0.67 3.84
N VAL A 127 -12.74 0.20 2.88
CA VAL A 127 -13.94 1.04 2.92
C VAL A 127 -15.23 0.21 2.71
N PHE A 128 -15.09 -1.06 2.32
CA PHE A 128 -16.17 -2.03 2.16
C PHE A 128 -16.13 -3.08 3.28
N SER A 129 -17.31 -3.62 3.62
CA SER A 129 -17.44 -4.73 4.58
C SER A 129 -17.07 -6.08 3.98
N GLY A 130 -17.43 -6.30 2.73
CA GLY A 130 -17.36 -7.60 2.08
C GLY A 130 -18.34 -8.63 2.62
N ASP A 131 -19.36 -8.20 3.38
CA ASP A 131 -20.31 -9.12 4.05
C ASP A 131 -21.30 -9.77 3.10
N SER A 132 -21.58 -9.17 1.92
CA SER A 132 -22.35 -9.83 0.88
C SER A 132 -21.70 -11.12 0.35
N GLY A 133 -20.39 -11.26 0.51
CA GLY A 133 -19.59 -12.38 0.03
C GLY A 133 -19.27 -12.34 -1.46
N GLU A 134 -19.93 -11.52 -2.26
CA GLU A 134 -19.76 -11.45 -3.71
C GLU A 134 -18.50 -10.65 -4.11
N GLY A 135 -18.12 -9.64 -3.33
CA GLY A 135 -17.04 -8.73 -3.67
C GLY A 135 -17.34 -7.93 -4.94
N ASN A 136 -16.30 -7.72 -5.77
CA ASN A 136 -16.40 -7.04 -7.06
C ASN A 136 -17.03 -5.64 -6.97
N TYR A 137 -16.68 -4.89 -5.91
CA TYR A 137 -17.19 -3.54 -5.69
C TYR A 137 -16.77 -2.59 -6.81
N LEU A 138 -17.70 -1.74 -7.23
CA LEU A 138 -17.49 -0.61 -8.13
C LEU A 138 -17.20 0.68 -7.35
N GLU A 139 -16.70 1.71 -8.04
CA GLU A 139 -16.37 2.99 -7.40
C GLU A 139 -17.57 3.71 -6.77
N ASP A 140 -18.76 3.47 -7.28
CA ASP A 140 -20.06 4.00 -6.80
C ASP A 140 -20.79 3.07 -5.84
N SER A 141 -20.25 1.88 -5.56
CA SER A 141 -20.82 0.97 -4.56
C SER A 141 -20.89 1.64 -3.18
N PRO A 142 -21.97 1.47 -2.42
CA PRO A 142 -22.08 1.99 -1.07
C PRO A 142 -20.92 1.53 -0.19
N VAL A 143 -20.31 2.45 0.54
CA VAL A 143 -19.25 2.13 1.49
C VAL A 143 -19.85 1.77 2.86
N ASP A 144 -19.40 0.67 3.44
CA ASP A 144 -19.95 0.08 4.67
C ASP A 144 -18.86 -0.55 5.57
N PRO A 145 -17.79 0.18 5.88
CA PRO A 145 -16.61 -0.37 6.54
C PRO A 145 -16.89 -0.98 7.90
N VAL A 146 -16.34 -2.16 8.18
CA VAL A 146 -16.48 -2.85 9.48
C VAL A 146 -15.42 -2.37 10.50
N THR A 147 -14.24 -1.95 10.05
CA THR A 147 -13.13 -1.56 10.92
C THR A 147 -13.09 -0.05 11.16
N MET A 148 -12.55 0.37 12.31
CA MET A 148 -12.28 1.80 12.57
C MET A 148 -11.34 2.41 11.52
N TYR A 149 -10.36 1.63 11.06
CA TYR A 149 -9.52 2.03 9.93
C TYR A 149 -10.36 2.38 8.69
N GLY A 150 -11.21 1.46 8.25
CA GLY A 150 -12.08 1.68 7.08
C GLY A 150 -13.03 2.87 7.27
N LYS A 151 -13.65 3.02 8.45
CA LYS A 151 -14.52 4.16 8.78
C LYS A 151 -13.79 5.49 8.65
N THR A 152 -12.58 5.59 9.20
CA THR A 152 -11.77 6.82 9.11
C THR A 152 -11.22 7.06 7.71
N MET A 153 -10.97 6.00 6.90
CA MET A 153 -10.63 6.18 5.48
C MET A 153 -11.78 6.79 4.69
N VAL A 154 -13.03 6.32 4.90
CA VAL A 154 -14.24 6.92 4.27
C VAL A 154 -14.39 8.39 4.65
N GLU A 155 -14.19 8.74 5.91
CA GLU A 155 -14.24 10.13 6.36
C GLU A 155 -13.14 10.98 5.74
N GLY A 156 -11.93 10.42 5.60
CA GLY A 156 -10.81 11.05 4.89
C GLY A 156 -11.13 11.32 3.42
N GLU A 157 -11.70 10.34 2.69
CA GLU A 157 -12.15 10.51 1.31
C GLU A 157 -13.16 11.66 1.17
N LYS A 158 -14.18 11.69 2.05
CA LYS A 158 -15.20 12.76 2.08
C LYS A 158 -14.57 14.12 2.33
N ALA A 159 -13.65 14.21 3.29
CA ALA A 159 -12.96 15.45 3.60
C ALA A 159 -12.12 15.97 2.42
N ILE A 160 -11.36 15.08 1.75
CA ILE A 160 -10.58 15.45 0.56
C ILE A 160 -11.48 15.91 -0.56
N SER A 161 -12.53 15.16 -0.89
CA SER A 161 -13.46 15.52 -1.98
C SER A 161 -14.14 16.87 -1.75
N SER A 162 -14.46 17.20 -0.49
CA SER A 162 -15.06 18.48 -0.11
C SER A 162 -14.06 19.65 -0.21
N ILE A 163 -12.80 19.45 0.21
CA ILE A 163 -11.78 20.51 0.26
C ILE A 163 -11.11 20.72 -1.11
N ASN A 164 -10.85 19.65 -1.83
CA ASN A 164 -10.19 19.64 -3.14
C ASN A 164 -10.94 18.74 -4.13
N PRO A 165 -12.00 19.22 -4.77
CA PRO A 165 -12.81 18.43 -5.71
C PRO A 165 -12.04 17.91 -6.93
N ASN A 166 -10.88 18.52 -7.23
CA ASN A 166 -10.00 18.10 -8.33
C ASN A 166 -9.03 16.98 -7.92
N ALA A 167 -9.00 16.57 -6.65
CA ALA A 167 -8.17 15.46 -6.21
C ALA A 167 -8.60 14.13 -6.83
N ALA A 168 -7.64 13.26 -7.09
CA ALA A 168 -7.92 11.85 -7.35
C ALA A 168 -7.80 11.05 -6.05
N ILE A 169 -8.71 10.12 -5.84
CA ILE A 169 -8.71 9.18 -4.72
C ILE A 169 -8.55 7.79 -5.29
N LEU A 170 -7.47 7.12 -4.92
CA LEU A 170 -7.17 5.75 -5.36
C LEU A 170 -7.44 4.78 -4.21
N ARG A 171 -8.54 4.04 -4.27
CA ARG A 171 -8.80 2.91 -3.36
C ARG A 171 -7.95 1.74 -3.82
N ILE A 172 -6.84 1.52 -3.13
CA ILE A 172 -5.94 0.41 -3.44
C ILE A 172 -6.37 -0.85 -2.68
N SER A 173 -6.12 -2.01 -3.28
CA SER A 173 -6.12 -3.28 -2.55
C SER A 173 -4.71 -3.57 -2.04
N LEU A 174 -4.53 -4.73 -1.43
CA LEU A 174 -3.33 -5.12 -0.69
C LEU A 174 -2.03 -4.91 -1.50
N PRO A 175 -1.16 -3.95 -1.12
CA PRO A 175 0.08 -3.68 -1.84
C PRO A 175 1.12 -4.77 -1.59
N MET A 176 1.58 -5.40 -2.65
CA MET A 176 2.58 -6.47 -2.63
C MET A 176 3.95 -5.91 -2.97
N GLY A 177 4.68 -5.54 -1.93
CA GLY A 177 6.02 -4.98 -2.02
C GLY A 177 6.69 -4.89 -0.67
N PRO A 178 8.00 -4.55 -0.63
CA PRO A 178 8.75 -4.41 0.60
C PRO A 178 8.27 -3.18 1.40
N SER A 179 8.33 -3.29 2.72
CA SER A 179 8.18 -2.14 3.60
C SER A 179 9.53 -1.63 4.06
N PHE A 180 9.61 -0.36 4.42
CA PHE A 180 10.82 0.21 5.01
C PHE A 180 11.32 -0.58 6.23
N SER A 181 10.39 -1.02 7.10
CA SER A 181 10.75 -1.71 8.35
C SER A 181 11.04 -3.20 8.19
N GLY A 182 10.70 -3.81 7.05
CA GLY A 182 10.70 -5.26 6.86
C GLY A 182 9.65 -6.02 7.69
N HIS A 183 8.68 -5.30 8.27
CA HIS A 183 7.65 -5.87 9.16
C HIS A 183 6.23 -5.38 8.86
N ALA A 184 6.07 -4.42 7.95
CA ALA A 184 4.76 -3.90 7.53
C ALA A 184 4.37 -4.47 6.16
N GLY A 185 3.07 -4.45 5.86
CA GLY A 185 2.55 -5.06 4.64
C GLY A 185 2.48 -6.59 4.71
N ALA A 186 1.76 -7.20 3.77
CA ALA A 186 1.43 -8.62 3.84
C ALA A 186 2.68 -9.51 3.74
N ILE A 187 3.54 -9.27 2.73
CA ILE A 187 4.70 -10.10 2.49
C ILE A 187 5.68 -10.05 3.67
N ASP A 188 6.06 -8.85 4.09
CA ASP A 188 7.07 -8.67 5.14
C ASP A 188 6.57 -9.16 6.51
N TRP A 189 5.29 -8.89 6.85
CA TRP A 189 4.73 -9.36 8.10
C TRP A 189 4.69 -10.88 8.17
N ILE A 190 4.15 -11.54 7.15
CA ILE A 190 4.05 -13.01 7.09
C ILE A 190 5.45 -13.64 7.10
N THR A 191 6.35 -13.13 6.24
CA THR A 191 7.74 -13.59 6.16
C THR A 191 8.48 -13.43 7.48
N SER A 192 8.30 -12.32 8.18
CA SER A 192 8.91 -12.06 9.49
C SER A 192 8.48 -13.10 10.52
N ARG A 193 7.20 -13.50 10.54
CA ARG A 193 6.73 -14.55 11.44
C ARG A 193 7.38 -15.90 11.14
N PHE A 194 7.37 -16.30 9.86
CA PHE A 194 7.98 -17.57 9.44
C PHE A 194 9.49 -17.61 9.70
N LYS A 195 10.23 -16.50 9.48
CA LYS A 195 11.65 -16.40 9.80
C LYS A 195 11.94 -16.55 11.30
N MET A 196 11.01 -16.14 12.15
CA MET A 196 11.09 -16.30 13.60
C MET A 196 10.54 -17.65 14.10
N ASN A 197 10.21 -18.58 13.20
CA ASN A 197 9.55 -19.85 13.49
C ASN A 197 8.24 -19.68 14.30
N LYS A 198 7.47 -18.63 13.97
CA LYS A 198 6.17 -18.31 14.58
C LYS A 198 5.04 -18.55 13.59
N PRO A 199 3.90 -19.14 14.03
CA PRO A 199 2.77 -19.34 13.14
C PRO A 199 2.17 -18.02 12.68
N ALA A 200 1.68 -18.00 11.44
CA ALA A 200 0.81 -16.95 10.90
C ALA A 200 -0.58 -17.54 10.67
N THR A 201 -1.59 -17.01 11.39
CA THR A 201 -2.99 -17.38 11.20
C THR A 201 -3.63 -16.41 10.23
N LEU A 202 -4.21 -16.94 9.14
CA LEU A 202 -4.80 -16.16 8.06
C LEU A 202 -6.18 -16.73 7.69
N TYR A 203 -7.02 -15.93 7.02
CA TYR A 203 -8.45 -16.19 6.90
C TYR A 203 -8.81 -16.76 5.53
N TYR A 204 -9.69 -17.79 5.54
CA TYR A 204 -10.14 -18.45 4.32
C TYR A 204 -11.12 -17.59 3.52
N ASP A 205 -11.88 -16.73 4.20
CA ASP A 205 -13.02 -15.97 3.72
C ASP A 205 -12.85 -14.45 3.78
N GLU A 206 -11.62 -13.95 3.98
CA GLU A 206 -11.23 -12.56 3.74
C GLU A 206 -10.51 -12.49 2.39
N PHE A 207 -11.18 -11.97 1.35
CA PHE A 207 -10.65 -11.88 0.00
C PHE A 207 -10.21 -10.48 -0.37
N ARG A 208 -9.09 -10.39 -1.09
CA ARG A 208 -8.49 -9.15 -1.57
C ARG A 208 -8.10 -9.28 -3.05
N SER A 209 -7.84 -8.15 -3.70
CA SER A 209 -7.31 -8.05 -5.08
C SER A 209 -5.88 -7.53 -5.05
N PRO A 210 -4.86 -8.35 -4.65
CA PRO A 210 -3.50 -7.87 -4.42
C PRO A 210 -2.85 -7.28 -5.67
N THR A 211 -2.02 -6.26 -5.48
CA THR A 211 -1.37 -5.50 -6.55
C THR A 211 0.12 -5.38 -6.31
N TYR A 212 0.93 -5.49 -7.36
CA TYR A 212 2.36 -5.17 -7.28
C TYR A 212 2.57 -3.68 -6.99
N VAL A 213 3.53 -3.38 -6.12
CA VAL A 213 3.91 -1.97 -5.85
C VAL A 213 4.52 -1.29 -7.08
N GLU A 214 5.15 -2.05 -7.97
CA GLU A 214 5.68 -1.55 -9.22
C GLU A 214 4.56 -1.05 -10.15
N ASP A 215 3.45 -1.78 -10.23
CA ASP A 215 2.27 -1.33 -10.97
C ASP A 215 1.62 -0.10 -10.27
N MET A 216 1.67 -0.05 -8.92
CA MET A 216 1.22 1.13 -8.18
C MET A 216 2.07 2.35 -8.47
N ASN A 217 3.39 2.21 -8.59
CA ASN A 217 4.29 3.31 -8.92
C ASN A 217 3.91 3.94 -10.28
N ASP A 218 3.67 3.10 -11.30
CA ASP A 218 3.27 3.56 -12.63
C ASP A 218 1.93 4.32 -12.58
N VAL A 219 0.95 3.81 -11.80
CA VAL A 219 -0.36 4.44 -11.64
C VAL A 219 -0.26 5.75 -10.86
N PHE A 220 0.50 5.79 -9.78
CA PHE A 220 0.68 7.03 -9.00
C PHE A 220 1.36 8.11 -9.84
N GLU A 221 2.38 7.77 -10.61
CA GLU A 221 3.05 8.71 -11.50
C GLU A 221 2.11 9.25 -12.58
N LEU A 222 1.29 8.38 -13.18
CA LEU A 222 0.26 8.78 -14.14
C LEU A 222 -0.73 9.77 -13.51
N PHE A 223 -1.27 9.47 -12.34
CA PHE A 223 -2.26 10.33 -11.69
C PHE A 223 -1.68 11.65 -11.17
N LEU A 224 -0.38 11.71 -10.89
CA LEU A 224 0.31 12.96 -10.57
C LEU A 224 0.62 13.80 -11.82
N SER A 225 0.78 13.15 -12.98
CA SER A 225 1.06 13.82 -14.26
C SER A 225 -0.20 14.34 -14.95
N GLU A 226 -1.33 13.69 -14.72
CA GLU A 226 -2.59 13.95 -15.41
C GLU A 226 -3.67 14.50 -14.48
N SER A 227 -4.67 15.16 -15.05
CA SER A 227 -5.73 15.86 -14.30
C SER A 227 -6.94 14.98 -13.97
N TYR A 228 -6.76 13.68 -13.75
CA TYR A 228 -7.84 12.80 -13.33
C TYR A 228 -8.37 13.17 -11.93
N SER A 229 -9.68 13.18 -11.74
CA SER A 229 -10.32 13.52 -10.46
C SER A 229 -11.38 12.48 -10.06
N GLY A 230 -11.77 12.50 -8.79
CA GLY A 230 -12.74 11.58 -8.22
C GLY A 230 -12.13 10.24 -7.81
N ILE A 231 -12.99 9.24 -7.60
CA ILE A 231 -12.61 7.93 -7.05
C ILE A 231 -12.29 6.95 -8.18
N TYR A 232 -11.22 6.18 -7.97
CA TYR A 232 -10.79 5.06 -8.82
C TYR A 232 -10.44 3.87 -7.96
N HIS A 233 -10.81 2.68 -8.41
CA HIS A 233 -10.37 1.43 -7.81
C HIS A 233 -9.07 0.97 -8.43
N PHE A 234 -8.15 0.50 -7.58
CA PHE A 234 -6.91 -0.11 -8.00
C PHE A 234 -6.71 -1.45 -7.29
N GLY A 235 -7.44 -2.45 -7.72
CA GLY A 235 -7.24 -3.86 -7.39
C GLY A 235 -6.57 -4.60 -8.52
N GLY A 236 -5.80 -5.62 -8.19
CA GLY A 236 -5.21 -6.53 -9.16
C GLY A 236 -6.28 -7.44 -9.81
N PRO A 237 -5.97 -8.03 -10.97
CA PRO A 237 -6.94 -8.86 -11.71
C PRO A 237 -7.16 -10.24 -11.09
N LYS A 238 -6.48 -10.58 -9.99
CA LYS A 238 -6.63 -11.85 -9.28
C LYS A 238 -7.14 -11.63 -7.87
N ASN A 239 -8.20 -12.32 -7.51
CA ASN A 239 -8.77 -12.32 -6.18
C ASN A 239 -8.21 -13.51 -5.38
N LEU A 240 -7.68 -13.25 -4.19
CA LEU A 240 -7.08 -14.24 -3.31
C LEU A 240 -7.55 -14.03 -1.88
N SER A 241 -7.81 -15.13 -1.16
CA SER A 241 -8.01 -15.04 0.28
C SER A 241 -6.68 -14.74 0.99
N LEU A 242 -6.74 -14.20 2.20
CA LEU A 242 -5.52 -13.98 2.99
C LEU A 242 -4.78 -15.29 3.25
N TYR A 243 -5.50 -16.40 3.40
CA TYR A 243 -4.88 -17.73 3.53
C TYR A 243 -4.10 -18.13 2.27
N GLN A 244 -4.68 -17.95 1.08
CA GLN A 244 -4.00 -18.20 -0.19
C GLN A 244 -2.74 -17.34 -0.37
N ILE A 245 -2.81 -16.07 0.04
CA ILE A 245 -1.64 -15.18 0.07
C ILE A 245 -0.56 -15.75 1.00
N GLY A 246 -0.95 -16.26 2.18
CA GLY A 246 -0.04 -16.95 3.09
C GLY A 246 0.58 -18.20 2.48
N GLN A 247 -0.20 -19.00 1.76
CA GLN A 247 0.30 -20.21 1.06
C GLN A 247 1.38 -19.83 0.02
N ILE A 248 1.12 -18.78 -0.77
CA ILE A 248 2.07 -18.30 -1.78
C ILE A 248 3.38 -17.87 -1.13
N ILE A 249 3.33 -17.05 -0.08
CA ILE A 249 4.52 -16.56 0.63
C ILE A 249 5.27 -17.70 1.30
N ASN A 250 4.55 -18.64 1.93
CA ASN A 250 5.14 -19.80 2.58
C ASN A 250 5.90 -20.66 1.57
N LYS A 251 5.26 -21.04 0.45
CA LYS A 251 5.84 -21.86 -0.59
C LYS A 251 7.01 -21.15 -1.28
N ALA A 252 6.81 -19.92 -1.75
CA ALA A 252 7.83 -19.13 -2.43
C ALA A 252 9.11 -18.93 -1.63
N GLY A 253 8.98 -18.80 -0.30
CA GLY A 253 10.11 -18.62 0.63
C GLY A 253 10.68 -19.92 1.20
N GLY A 254 10.19 -21.10 0.80
CA GLY A 254 10.66 -22.38 1.33
C GLY A 254 10.52 -22.52 2.85
N PHE A 255 9.48 -21.89 3.44
CA PHE A 255 9.25 -21.97 4.89
C PHE A 255 8.57 -23.26 5.29
N ASP A 256 8.65 -23.64 6.56
CA ASP A 256 7.89 -24.77 7.10
C ASP A 256 6.39 -24.55 6.84
N PRO A 257 5.71 -25.45 6.10
CA PRO A 257 4.30 -25.32 5.80
C PRO A 257 3.40 -25.34 7.05
N ASN A 258 3.83 -25.99 8.14
CA ASN A 258 3.07 -26.06 9.39
C ASN A 258 3.00 -24.69 10.12
N LEU A 259 3.80 -23.72 9.74
CA LEU A 259 3.73 -22.37 10.28
C LEU A 259 2.57 -21.55 9.72
N LEU A 260 1.94 -21.99 8.63
CA LEU A 260 0.73 -21.36 8.12
C LEU A 260 -0.50 -22.03 8.72
N GLN A 261 -1.29 -21.26 9.44
CA GLN A 261 -2.55 -21.68 10.01
C GLN A 261 -3.70 -20.93 9.34
N GLY A 262 -4.83 -21.58 9.14
CA GLY A 262 -6.00 -20.97 8.55
C GLY A 262 -7.22 -21.13 9.43
N CYS A 263 -8.08 -20.12 9.44
CA CYS A 263 -9.39 -20.18 10.09
C CYS A 263 -10.41 -19.28 9.35
N PRO A 264 -11.70 -19.48 9.55
CA PRO A 264 -12.71 -18.51 9.14
C PRO A 264 -12.52 -17.17 9.87
N ARG A 265 -12.85 -16.04 9.23
CA ARG A 265 -12.66 -14.70 9.80
C ARG A 265 -13.42 -14.46 11.13
N HIS A 266 -14.56 -15.13 11.33
CA HIS A 266 -15.33 -15.01 12.58
C HIS A 266 -14.61 -15.60 13.80
N GLU A 267 -13.62 -16.47 13.59
CA GLU A 267 -12.76 -17.02 14.64
C GLU A 267 -11.55 -16.13 14.98
N ALA A 268 -11.37 -15.03 14.24
CA ALA A 268 -10.26 -14.09 14.46
C ALA A 268 -10.31 -13.35 15.82
N GLY A 269 -11.42 -13.48 16.53
CA GLY A 269 -11.71 -12.70 17.73
C GLY A 269 -12.30 -11.32 17.40
N PRO A 270 -12.79 -10.59 18.41
CA PRO A 270 -13.58 -9.37 18.19
C PRO A 270 -12.74 -8.13 17.78
N ILE A 271 -11.43 -8.14 17.98
CA ILE A 271 -10.57 -6.98 17.75
C ILE A 271 -9.27 -7.38 17.03
N PRO A 272 -9.04 -6.88 15.81
CA PRO A 272 -9.97 -6.07 14.99
C PRO A 272 -11.05 -6.93 14.35
N PRO A 273 -12.23 -6.37 14.06
CA PRO A 273 -13.21 -7.04 13.20
C PRO A 273 -12.60 -7.26 11.82
N ARG A 274 -13.02 -8.31 11.13
CA ARG A 274 -12.44 -8.71 9.84
C ARG A 274 -13.45 -8.46 8.71
N ALA A 275 -12.98 -7.85 7.63
CA ALA A 275 -13.75 -7.71 6.40
C ALA A 275 -13.92 -9.08 5.72
N GLY A 276 -14.94 -9.21 4.88
CA GLY A 276 -15.17 -10.39 4.06
C GLY A 276 -14.50 -10.30 2.69
N ASN A 277 -15.29 -10.44 1.64
CA ASN A 277 -14.82 -10.32 0.26
C ASN A 277 -14.86 -8.84 -0.19
N VAL A 278 -13.76 -8.12 -0.06
CA VAL A 278 -13.62 -6.70 -0.45
C VAL A 278 -12.94 -6.53 -1.80
N THR A 279 -13.02 -7.53 -2.66
CA THR A 279 -12.45 -7.44 -4.01
C THR A 279 -13.12 -6.34 -4.84
N MET A 280 -12.36 -5.66 -5.66
CA MET A 280 -12.78 -4.48 -6.41
C MET A 280 -12.63 -4.69 -7.91
N ILE A 281 -13.54 -4.12 -8.69
CA ILE A 281 -13.43 -3.98 -10.14
C ILE A 281 -12.68 -2.68 -10.44
N SER A 282 -11.66 -2.75 -11.29
CA SER A 282 -10.78 -1.63 -11.65
C SER A 282 -10.98 -1.19 -13.12
N GLU A 283 -12.16 -1.39 -13.69
CA GLU A 283 -12.42 -1.11 -15.11
C GLU A 283 -12.21 0.35 -15.47
N LYS A 284 -12.58 1.27 -14.60
CA LYS A 284 -12.38 2.71 -14.80
C LYS A 284 -10.90 3.05 -14.96
N LEU A 285 -10.04 2.44 -14.13
CA LEU A 285 -8.60 2.58 -14.23
C LEU A 285 -8.03 1.86 -15.46
N ILE A 286 -8.51 0.66 -15.77
CA ILE A 286 -8.07 -0.14 -16.92
C ILE A 286 -8.38 0.57 -18.24
N LYS A 287 -9.51 1.29 -18.35
CA LYS A 287 -9.83 2.11 -19.53
C LYS A 287 -8.80 3.21 -19.78
N ILE A 288 -8.18 3.75 -18.74
CA ILE A 288 -7.11 4.75 -18.84
C ILE A 288 -5.77 4.11 -19.22
N LEU A 289 -5.41 3.02 -18.53
CA LEU A 289 -4.10 2.37 -18.65
C LEU A 289 -3.97 1.44 -19.85
N GLY A 290 -5.06 0.80 -20.26
CA GLY A 290 -5.08 -0.38 -21.16
C GLY A 290 -4.93 -1.70 -20.36
N LEU A 291 -5.56 -2.74 -20.90
CA LEU A 291 -5.80 -4.05 -20.25
C LEU A 291 -4.55 -4.80 -19.72
N HIS A 292 -3.35 -4.50 -20.18
CA HIS A 292 -2.18 -5.32 -19.91
C HIS A 292 -1.19 -4.71 -18.92
N ARG A 293 -1.50 -3.56 -18.33
CA ARG A 293 -0.55 -2.85 -17.46
C ARG A 293 -0.60 -3.29 -16.00
N ILE A 294 -1.74 -3.75 -15.51
CA ILE A 294 -1.84 -4.30 -14.14
C ILE A 294 -1.63 -5.81 -14.21
N LYS A 295 -0.57 -6.28 -13.61
CA LYS A 295 -0.23 -7.71 -13.62
C LYS A 295 -0.88 -8.46 -12.45
N PRO A 296 -1.31 -9.72 -12.67
CA PRO A 296 -1.81 -10.55 -11.56
C PRO A 296 -0.69 -10.82 -10.55
N TRP A 297 -0.98 -10.70 -9.26
CA TRP A 297 -0.09 -11.16 -8.21
C TRP A 297 -0.60 -12.51 -7.66
N PRO A 298 0.25 -13.58 -7.56
CA PRO A 298 1.59 -13.64 -8.13
C PRO A 298 1.54 -13.76 -9.66
N PHE A 299 2.57 -13.25 -10.32
CA PHE A 299 2.68 -13.34 -11.79
C PHE A 299 3.03 -14.74 -12.26
N LYS A 300 3.84 -15.49 -11.48
CA LYS A 300 4.31 -16.84 -11.82
C LYS A 300 3.17 -17.87 -11.64
N PRO A 301 2.74 -18.60 -12.69
CA PRO A 301 1.60 -19.51 -12.60
C PRO A 301 1.76 -20.64 -11.58
N HIS A 302 3.00 -21.18 -11.41
CA HIS A 302 3.28 -22.23 -10.44
C HIS A 302 3.14 -21.80 -8.97
N LEU A 303 3.01 -20.50 -8.72
CA LEU A 303 2.76 -19.96 -7.38
C LEU A 303 1.26 -19.73 -7.08
N ILE A 304 0.35 -20.27 -7.90
CA ILE A 304 -1.08 -20.14 -7.69
C ILE A 304 -1.60 -21.34 -6.88
N PRO A 305 -2.21 -21.12 -5.68
CA PRO A 305 -2.74 -22.21 -4.88
C PRO A 305 -3.88 -22.94 -5.58
N GLY A 306 -3.80 -24.27 -5.63
CA GLY A 306 -4.84 -25.13 -6.19
C GLY A 306 -5.76 -25.76 -5.14
N ASP A 307 -5.26 -25.93 -3.91
CA ASP A 307 -6.01 -26.52 -2.79
C ASP A 307 -5.47 -26.03 -1.43
N MET A 308 -6.13 -26.44 -0.35
CA MET A 308 -5.78 -26.04 1.02
C MET A 308 -4.41 -26.55 1.49
N GLN A 309 -3.87 -27.60 0.89
CA GLN A 309 -2.59 -28.22 1.24
C GLN A 309 -1.50 -27.92 0.19
N TRP A 310 -1.79 -27.06 -0.78
CA TRP A 310 -0.91 -26.75 -1.90
C TRP A 310 0.50 -26.30 -1.47
N HIS A 311 0.64 -25.55 -0.41
CA HIS A 311 1.92 -25.04 0.08
C HIS A 311 2.81 -26.10 0.73
N HIS A 312 2.31 -27.31 0.99
CA HIS A 312 3.10 -28.46 1.45
C HIS A 312 3.87 -29.13 0.28
N LYS A 313 3.36 -29.01 -0.94
CA LYS A 313 3.97 -29.62 -2.13
C LYS A 313 5.07 -28.67 -2.65
N ARG A 314 6.25 -29.22 -2.91
CA ARG A 314 7.40 -28.52 -3.48
C ARG A 314 7.82 -29.24 -4.76
N GLU A 315 7.62 -28.63 -5.90
CA GLU A 315 8.03 -29.14 -7.19
C GLU A 315 9.57 -28.96 -7.33
N PRO A 316 10.34 -30.03 -7.62
CA PRO A 316 11.82 -29.97 -7.61
C PRO A 316 12.43 -29.01 -8.64
N GLU A 317 11.69 -28.74 -9.71
CA GLU A 317 12.11 -27.85 -10.80
C GLU A 317 12.08 -26.35 -10.44
N PHE A 318 11.47 -25.98 -9.30
CA PHE A 318 11.38 -24.60 -8.87
C PHE A 318 12.19 -24.34 -7.61
N ASP A 319 12.86 -23.19 -7.57
CA ASP A 319 13.61 -22.77 -6.38
C ASP A 319 12.69 -22.06 -5.38
N TYR A 320 12.36 -22.77 -4.32
CA TYR A 320 11.61 -22.26 -3.18
C TYR A 320 12.57 -22.01 -2.02
N SER A 321 13.10 -20.79 -1.91
CA SER A 321 14.05 -20.46 -0.86
C SER A 321 13.86 -19.05 -0.34
N LYS A 322 14.33 -18.82 0.89
CA LYS A 322 14.36 -17.49 1.52
C LYS A 322 15.22 -16.51 0.71
N THR A 323 16.23 -17.02 0.01
CA THR A 323 17.16 -16.24 -0.81
C THR A 323 16.45 -15.69 -2.06
N HIS A 324 15.60 -16.51 -2.69
CA HIS A 324 14.90 -16.16 -3.92
C HIS A 324 13.45 -15.71 -3.70
N LEU A 325 13.04 -15.48 -2.44
CA LEU A 325 11.69 -15.02 -2.10
C LEU A 325 11.29 -13.77 -2.90
N HIS A 326 12.20 -12.80 -2.98
CA HIS A 326 11.96 -11.53 -3.68
C HIS A 326 11.77 -11.75 -5.19
N GLU A 327 12.57 -12.62 -5.81
CA GLU A 327 12.47 -12.96 -7.25
C GLU A 327 11.17 -13.69 -7.58
N ASN A 328 10.58 -14.35 -6.61
CA ASN A 328 9.30 -15.04 -6.75
C ASN A 328 8.09 -14.11 -6.57
N LEU A 329 8.19 -13.12 -5.68
CA LEU A 329 7.04 -12.32 -5.24
C LEU A 329 7.02 -10.89 -5.78
N TYR A 330 8.14 -10.35 -6.30
CA TYR A 330 8.23 -8.99 -6.86
C TYR A 330 8.51 -9.02 -8.35
N ARG A 331 8.13 -7.95 -9.07
CA ARG A 331 8.37 -7.85 -10.52
C ARG A 331 9.80 -7.40 -10.85
N HIS A 332 10.30 -6.44 -10.09
CA HIS A 332 11.58 -5.78 -10.32
C HIS A 332 12.41 -5.74 -9.05
N THR A 333 13.05 -6.84 -8.72
CA THR A 333 13.80 -7.01 -7.48
C THR A 333 15.04 -6.13 -7.37
N ARG A 334 15.52 -5.57 -8.49
CA ARG A 334 16.74 -4.76 -8.55
C ARG A 334 16.50 -3.25 -8.45
N GLU A 335 15.27 -2.79 -8.62
CA GLU A 335 14.93 -1.35 -8.64
C GLU A 335 14.56 -0.78 -7.27
N VAL A 336 14.12 -1.63 -6.35
CA VAL A 336 13.81 -1.22 -4.98
C VAL A 336 14.96 -1.69 -4.09
N PRO A 337 15.75 -0.78 -3.51
CA PRO A 337 16.79 -1.14 -2.54
C PRO A 337 16.18 -1.98 -1.43
N SER A 338 16.89 -3.04 -1.03
CA SER A 338 16.36 -3.88 0.05
C SER A 338 16.12 -2.99 1.27
N PRO A 339 14.99 -3.12 1.97
CA PRO A 339 14.72 -2.36 3.19
C PRO A 339 15.84 -2.47 4.22
N SER A 340 16.58 -3.60 4.21
CA SER A 340 17.75 -3.84 5.04
C SER A 340 18.89 -2.86 4.77
N GLU A 341 19.07 -2.35 3.55
CA GLU A 341 20.13 -1.37 3.24
C GLU A 341 19.84 -0.02 3.89
N TYR A 342 18.59 0.45 3.85
CA TYR A 342 18.17 1.66 4.57
C TYR A 342 18.22 1.48 6.09
N TYR A 343 17.91 0.29 6.57
CA TYR A 343 17.90 -0.02 8.01
C TYR A 343 19.30 -0.23 8.57
N ILE A 344 20.21 -0.83 7.81
CA ILE A 344 21.62 -1.04 8.20
C ILE A 344 22.34 0.30 8.29
N GLN A 345 22.18 1.20 7.31
CA GLN A 345 22.74 2.55 7.40
C GLN A 345 22.22 3.33 8.61
N ALA A 346 20.98 3.13 9.04
CA ALA A 346 20.44 3.75 10.24
C ALA A 346 21.00 3.12 11.55
N LYS A 347 21.34 1.84 11.55
CA LYS A 347 21.94 1.15 12.73
C LYS A 347 23.40 1.54 12.97
N PHE A 348 24.20 1.69 11.91
CA PHE A 348 25.63 2.01 12.04
C PHE A 348 25.92 3.49 12.33
N ARG A 349 24.99 4.39 12.02
CA ARG A 349 25.13 5.83 12.32
C ARG A 349 24.58 6.24 13.70
N GLY A 350 24.10 5.32 14.50
CA GLY A 350 23.47 5.57 15.82
C GLY A 350 24.32 5.27 17.04
N ASN A 351 25.61 4.93 16.89
CA ASN A 351 26.56 4.73 17.99
C ASN A 351 27.66 5.79 17.94
N HIS A 352 27.29 7.05 18.07
CA HIS A 352 28.17 8.11 18.56
C HIS A 352 27.34 9.16 19.26
#